data_9a2318d8cccaeeebf3507295c21433d9
#
_entry.id   9a2318d8cccaeeebf3507295c21433d9
#
_cell.length_a   1.000
_cell.length_b   1.000
_cell.length_c   1.000
_cell.angle_alpha   90.00
_cell.angle_beta   90.00
_cell.angle_gamma   90.00
#
_symmetry.space_group_name_H-M   'P 1'
#
loop_
_entity.id
_entity.type
_entity.pdbx_description
1 polymer ?
#
loop_
_entity_poly.entity_id
_entity_poly.type
_entity_poly.pdbx_seq_one_letter_code
_entity_poly.pdbx_strand_id
1 'polypeptide(L)'
;QQSSFSLVRGTFCLPDHLSDSPLHESARLDLGCGAGRNALFLASRGFEVDAVDLSPVAVAWGEDRAREVGVDVRFLSGDAFALPATELSGPYDLVVDSGCFHHLPPHRRVSYLSLLNRVLAPGGHLALTSFAAGEGGMGSELADADLYRERELQGGLAYTPESLRWIFSDLVEVELHRMREEPPESALFGVTFLWTALFHRDAASAASGDIRPVHDLA
;
A
#
# COMPACT_ATOMS: atom_id res chain seq x y z
N GLN A 1 33.57 -11.42 -7.23
CA GLN A 1 32.84 -11.20 -5.97
C GLN A 1 31.42 -10.88 -6.38
N GLN A 2 30.57 -11.92 -6.39
CA GLN A 2 29.14 -11.80 -6.58
C GLN A 2 28.61 -11.12 -5.32
N SER A 3 28.21 -9.86 -5.43
CA SER A 3 27.36 -9.21 -4.44
C SER A 3 25.99 -9.91 -4.51
N SER A 4 25.76 -10.83 -3.61
CA SER A 4 24.45 -11.41 -3.37
C SER A 4 23.55 -10.30 -2.81
N PHE A 5 22.93 -9.50 -3.69
CA PHE A 5 21.76 -8.75 -3.34
C PHE A 5 20.65 -9.75 -3.07
N SER A 6 20.50 -10.10 -1.81
CA SER A 6 19.32 -10.80 -1.34
C SER A 6 18.13 -9.87 -1.61
N LEU A 7 17.35 -10.19 -2.63
CA LEU A 7 16.05 -9.57 -2.86
C LEU A 7 15.26 -9.78 -1.57
N VAL A 8 15.15 -8.73 -0.78
CA VAL A 8 14.36 -8.73 0.44
C VAL A 8 12.96 -9.10 0.02
N ARG A 9 12.49 -10.28 0.43
CA ARG A 9 11.10 -10.66 0.24
C ARG A 9 10.25 -9.52 0.77
N GLY A 10 9.28 -9.05 -0.04
CA GLY A 10 8.48 -7.88 0.29
C GLY A 10 7.87 -8.00 1.68
N THR A 11 7.44 -6.88 2.22
CA THR A 11 6.82 -6.75 3.55
C THR A 11 5.58 -7.64 3.72
N PHE A 12 5.02 -8.15 2.60
CA PHE A 12 3.84 -9.01 2.57
C PHE A 12 4.23 -10.44 2.21
N CYS A 13 3.79 -11.40 3.01
CA CYS A 13 3.57 -12.76 2.58
C CYS A 13 2.29 -12.72 1.73
N LEU A 14 2.42 -12.53 0.42
CA LEU A 14 1.26 -12.67 -0.46
C LEU A 14 0.76 -14.11 -0.33
N PRO A 15 -0.55 -14.33 -0.18
CA PRO A 15 -1.12 -15.67 -0.23
C PRO A 15 -0.67 -16.39 -1.50
N ASP A 16 -0.38 -17.68 -1.42
CA ASP A 16 0.18 -18.48 -2.52
C ASP A 16 -0.62 -18.35 -3.82
N HIS A 17 -1.96 -18.20 -3.72
CA HIS A 17 -2.83 -17.99 -4.87
C HIS A 17 -2.64 -16.63 -5.59
N LEU A 18 -2.06 -15.63 -4.93
CA LEU A 18 -1.69 -14.35 -5.56
C LEU A 18 -0.26 -14.38 -6.11
N SER A 19 0.57 -15.33 -5.65
CA SER A 19 1.93 -15.54 -6.15
C SER A 19 1.99 -16.49 -7.35
N ASP A 20 1.05 -17.43 -7.48
CA ASP A 20 1.06 -18.52 -8.46
C ASP A 20 0.04 -18.34 -9.61
N SER A 21 -0.75 -17.25 -9.59
CA SER A 21 -1.69 -16.98 -10.69
C SER A 21 -0.91 -16.75 -12.00
N PRO A 22 -1.37 -17.28 -13.16
CA PRO A 22 -0.69 -17.09 -14.45
C PRO A 22 -0.91 -15.65 -14.95
N LEU A 23 -0.36 -14.67 -14.24
CA LEU A 23 -0.68 -13.25 -14.32
C LEU A 23 0.37 -12.49 -15.13
N HIS A 24 0.78 -13.00 -16.29
CA HIS A 24 1.61 -12.26 -17.22
C HIS A 24 0.94 -11.00 -17.82
N GLU A 25 -0.33 -10.77 -17.50
CA GLU A 25 -1.10 -9.62 -18.01
C GLU A 25 -1.63 -8.69 -16.90
N SER A 26 -1.35 -8.99 -15.63
CA SER A 26 -1.93 -8.23 -14.50
C SER A 26 -0.95 -7.19 -13.99
N ALA A 27 -1.35 -5.94 -14.02
CA ALA A 27 -0.56 -4.82 -13.50
C ALA A 27 -0.65 -4.74 -11.98
N ARG A 28 0.46 -4.34 -11.34
CA ARG A 28 0.60 -4.10 -9.90
C ARG A 28 0.96 -2.65 -9.66
N LEU A 29 0.47 -2.10 -8.57
CA LEU A 29 0.84 -0.74 -8.14
C LEU A 29 1.55 -0.80 -6.78
N ASP A 30 2.75 -0.25 -6.69
CA ASP A 30 3.45 0.04 -5.43
C ASP A 30 3.24 1.53 -5.09
N LEU A 31 2.34 1.82 -4.15
CA LEU A 31 1.91 3.16 -3.78
C LEU A 31 2.74 3.70 -2.61
N GLY A 32 3.49 4.77 -2.84
CA GLY A 32 4.50 5.26 -1.91
C GLY A 32 5.71 4.32 -1.90
N CYS A 33 6.22 4.00 -3.10
CA CYS A 33 7.20 2.94 -3.31
C CYS A 33 8.58 3.22 -2.68
N GLY A 34 8.87 4.48 -2.33
CA GLY A 34 10.21 4.86 -1.88
C GLY A 34 11.27 4.45 -2.91
N ALA A 35 12.32 3.78 -2.46
CA ALA A 35 13.37 3.23 -3.32
C ALA A 35 12.99 1.87 -3.94
N GLY A 36 11.72 1.56 -4.10
CA GLY A 36 11.20 0.47 -4.91
C GLY A 36 11.33 -0.93 -4.32
N ARG A 37 11.42 -1.10 -2.99
CA ARG A 37 11.62 -2.43 -2.39
C ARG A 37 10.57 -3.46 -2.84
N ASN A 38 9.29 -3.11 -2.73
CA ASN A 38 8.21 -4.01 -3.10
C ASN A 38 8.06 -4.10 -4.63
N ALA A 39 8.20 -2.97 -5.34
CA ALA A 39 8.17 -2.94 -6.79
C ALA A 39 9.21 -3.87 -7.42
N LEU A 40 10.46 -3.82 -6.96
CA LEU A 40 11.54 -4.69 -7.45
C LEU A 40 11.26 -6.17 -7.15
N PHE A 41 10.71 -6.46 -5.97
CA PHE A 41 10.34 -7.82 -5.62
C PHE A 41 9.24 -8.36 -6.55
N LEU A 42 8.18 -7.59 -6.80
CA LEU A 42 7.10 -7.98 -7.70
C LEU A 42 7.60 -8.16 -9.14
N ALA A 43 8.40 -7.21 -9.64
CA ALA A 43 8.97 -7.29 -10.98
C ALA A 43 9.90 -8.51 -11.15
N SER A 44 10.66 -8.88 -10.11
CA SER A 44 11.49 -10.09 -10.12
C SER A 44 10.70 -11.40 -10.21
N ARG A 45 9.39 -11.34 -9.91
CA ARG A 45 8.45 -12.45 -10.08
C ARG A 45 7.73 -12.44 -11.42
N GLY A 46 8.08 -11.50 -12.31
CA GLY A 46 7.54 -11.40 -13.66
C GLY A 46 6.26 -10.58 -13.77
N PHE A 47 5.89 -9.82 -12.73
CA PHE A 47 4.72 -8.93 -12.80
C PHE A 47 5.07 -7.59 -13.47
N GLU A 48 4.11 -7.03 -14.20
CA GLU A 48 4.16 -5.63 -14.61
C GLU A 48 3.89 -4.74 -13.39
N VAL A 49 4.79 -3.77 -13.14
CA VAL A 49 4.73 -2.95 -11.93
C VAL A 49 4.85 -1.48 -12.27
N ASP A 50 3.85 -0.74 -11.80
CA ASP A 50 3.91 0.71 -11.65
C ASP A 50 4.29 1.02 -10.19
N ALA A 51 5.22 1.95 -10.01
CA ALA A 51 5.69 2.36 -8.70
C ALA A 51 5.66 3.89 -8.60
N VAL A 52 4.94 4.44 -7.63
CA VAL A 52 4.79 5.89 -7.50
C VAL A 52 5.25 6.36 -6.14
N ASP A 53 6.04 7.45 -6.13
CA ASP A 53 6.44 8.14 -4.90
C ASP A 53 6.46 9.66 -5.10
N LEU A 54 6.17 10.40 -4.03
CA LEU A 54 6.22 11.86 -4.03
C LEU A 54 7.65 12.39 -4.17
N SER A 55 8.65 11.63 -3.72
CA SER A 55 10.05 12.00 -3.70
C SER A 55 10.75 11.62 -5.01
N PRO A 56 11.17 12.59 -5.85
CA PRO A 56 11.92 12.28 -7.06
C PRO A 56 13.28 11.63 -6.76
N VAL A 57 13.85 11.89 -5.58
CA VAL A 57 15.11 11.28 -5.16
C VAL A 57 14.91 9.80 -4.85
N ALA A 58 13.82 9.44 -4.19
CA ALA A 58 13.49 8.04 -3.91
C ALA A 58 13.22 7.26 -5.20
N VAL A 59 12.46 7.86 -6.12
CA VAL A 59 12.19 7.31 -7.46
C VAL A 59 13.48 7.06 -8.22
N ALA A 60 14.36 8.06 -8.32
CA ALA A 60 15.65 7.90 -9.02
C ALA A 60 16.49 6.76 -8.41
N TRP A 61 16.49 6.63 -7.08
CA TRP A 61 17.16 5.52 -6.42
C TRP A 61 16.51 4.16 -6.73
N GLY A 62 15.18 4.12 -6.81
CA GLY A 62 14.44 2.93 -7.24
C GLY A 62 14.81 2.49 -8.67
N GLU A 63 14.89 3.44 -9.61
CA GLU A 63 15.32 3.21 -10.99
C GLU A 63 16.75 2.66 -11.08
N ASP A 64 17.68 3.24 -10.28
CA ASP A 64 19.06 2.74 -10.21
C ASP A 64 19.09 1.29 -9.74
N ARG A 65 18.39 0.97 -8.69
CA ARG A 65 18.30 -0.39 -8.15
C ARG A 65 17.65 -1.38 -9.13
N ALA A 66 16.61 -0.96 -9.86
CA ALA A 66 15.96 -1.79 -10.89
C ALA A 66 16.96 -2.17 -11.98
N ARG A 67 17.76 -1.18 -12.44
CA ARG A 67 18.85 -1.42 -13.41
C ARG A 67 19.93 -2.37 -12.87
N GLU A 68 20.31 -2.22 -11.61
CA GLU A 68 21.32 -3.08 -10.97
C GLU A 68 20.88 -4.54 -10.87
N VAL A 69 19.61 -4.81 -10.59
CA VAL A 69 19.07 -6.16 -10.46
C VAL A 69 18.48 -6.71 -11.76
N GLY A 70 18.40 -5.88 -12.82
CA GLY A 70 17.95 -6.31 -14.15
C GLY A 70 16.45 -6.58 -14.25
N VAL A 71 15.63 -5.81 -13.53
CA VAL A 71 14.16 -5.89 -13.61
C VAL A 71 13.58 -4.62 -14.20
N ASP A 72 12.40 -4.74 -14.82
CA ASP A 72 11.67 -3.60 -15.39
C ASP A 72 10.55 -3.17 -14.43
N VAL A 73 10.53 -1.88 -14.08
CA VAL A 73 9.52 -1.24 -13.26
C VAL A 73 9.26 0.14 -13.81
N ARG A 74 8.00 0.50 -14.00
CA ARG A 74 7.65 1.87 -14.39
C ARG A 74 7.54 2.75 -13.16
N PHE A 75 8.57 3.54 -12.92
CA PHE A 75 8.59 4.50 -11.82
C PHE A 75 7.96 5.83 -12.23
N LEU A 76 7.16 6.39 -11.31
CA LEU A 76 6.48 7.67 -11.46
C LEU A 76 6.79 8.55 -10.25
N SER A 77 7.22 9.79 -10.51
CA SER A 77 7.46 10.78 -9.45
C SER A 77 6.32 11.77 -9.41
N GLY A 78 5.67 11.91 -8.25
CA GLY A 78 4.61 12.89 -8.04
C GLY A 78 3.59 12.49 -7.00
N ASP A 79 2.64 13.39 -6.78
CA ASP A 79 1.48 13.11 -5.93
C ASP A 79 0.53 12.12 -6.64
N ALA A 80 0.50 10.87 -6.20
CA ALA A 80 -0.34 9.82 -6.77
C ALA A 80 -1.82 10.21 -6.89
N PHE A 81 -2.29 11.09 -6.02
CA PHE A 81 -3.68 11.56 -6.02
C PHE A 81 -3.96 12.67 -7.02
N ALA A 82 -2.89 13.32 -7.52
CA ALA A 82 -2.97 14.39 -8.51
C ALA A 82 -2.49 13.96 -9.89
N LEU A 83 -1.84 12.79 -10.02
CA LEU A 83 -1.43 12.26 -11.32
C LEU A 83 -2.65 12.02 -12.23
N PRO A 84 -2.52 12.36 -13.53
CA PRO A 84 -3.56 12.08 -14.51
C PRO A 84 -3.93 10.59 -14.54
N ALA A 85 -5.19 10.30 -14.86
CA ALA A 85 -5.63 8.92 -15.05
C ALA A 85 -4.91 8.22 -16.23
N THR A 86 -4.26 8.96 -17.10
CA THR A 86 -3.41 8.42 -18.17
C THR A 86 -2.06 7.90 -17.68
N GLU A 87 -1.63 8.33 -16.49
CA GLU A 87 -0.37 7.88 -15.88
C GLU A 87 -0.60 6.76 -14.88
N LEU A 88 -1.63 6.87 -14.02
CA LEU A 88 -2.07 5.80 -13.14
C LEU A 88 -3.47 5.34 -13.57
N SER A 89 -3.51 4.59 -14.68
CA SER A 89 -4.78 4.22 -15.31
C SER A 89 -5.45 3.03 -14.65
N GLY A 90 -4.68 2.08 -14.12
CA GLY A 90 -5.25 0.79 -13.72
C GLY A 90 -5.90 0.04 -14.90
N PRO A 91 -6.74 -0.95 -14.65
CA PRO A 91 -6.96 -1.51 -13.33
C PRO A 91 -5.74 -2.32 -12.84
N TYR A 92 -5.50 -2.28 -11.53
CA TYR A 92 -4.46 -3.09 -10.89
C TYR A 92 -5.10 -4.22 -10.09
N ASP A 93 -4.61 -5.44 -10.26
CA ASP A 93 -5.08 -6.60 -9.46
C ASP A 93 -4.49 -6.61 -8.06
N LEU A 94 -3.40 -5.88 -7.85
CA LEU A 94 -2.80 -5.67 -6.55
C LEU A 94 -2.30 -4.24 -6.42
N VAL A 95 -2.74 -3.56 -5.37
CA VAL A 95 -2.16 -2.32 -4.88
C VAL A 95 -1.42 -2.64 -3.59
N VAL A 96 -0.13 -2.34 -3.54
CA VAL A 96 0.70 -2.47 -2.34
C VAL A 96 0.91 -1.08 -1.75
N ASP A 97 0.59 -0.92 -0.48
CA ASP A 97 0.91 0.25 0.33
C ASP A 97 1.71 -0.19 1.56
N SER A 98 3.00 0.01 1.53
CA SER A 98 3.88 -0.34 2.64
C SER A 98 4.34 0.92 3.38
N GLY A 99 3.37 1.64 3.97
CA GLY A 99 3.65 2.79 4.82
C GLY A 99 3.23 4.15 4.27
N CYS A 100 2.65 4.24 3.09
CA CYS A 100 2.17 5.52 2.56
C CYS A 100 0.94 6.02 3.32
N PHE A 101 -0.06 5.16 3.52
CA PHE A 101 -1.35 5.53 4.09
C PHE A 101 -1.24 6.18 5.48
N HIS A 102 -0.43 5.62 6.37
CA HIS A 102 -0.32 6.13 7.72
C HIS A 102 0.46 7.47 7.81
N HIS A 103 1.13 7.88 6.76
CA HIS A 103 1.76 9.20 6.67
C HIS A 103 0.83 10.28 6.07
N LEU A 104 -0.36 9.90 5.62
CA LEU A 104 -1.32 10.85 5.07
C LEU A 104 -2.08 11.58 6.18
N PRO A 105 -2.17 12.92 6.12
CA PRO A 105 -3.07 13.65 7.02
C PRO A 105 -4.52 13.24 6.76
N PRO A 106 -5.43 13.35 7.75
CA PRO A 106 -6.80 12.83 7.66
C PRO A 106 -7.58 13.27 6.42
N HIS A 107 -7.44 14.54 6.00
CA HIS A 107 -8.13 15.04 4.80
C HIS A 107 -7.68 14.37 3.49
N ARG A 108 -6.50 13.77 3.45
CA ARG A 108 -5.99 13.06 2.28
C ARG A 108 -6.54 11.64 2.15
N ARG A 109 -7.16 11.09 3.20
CA ARG A 109 -7.80 9.76 3.15
C ARG A 109 -8.87 9.68 2.07
N VAL A 110 -9.64 10.77 1.88
CA VAL A 110 -10.66 10.82 0.81
C VAL A 110 -10.02 10.68 -0.56
N SER A 111 -8.91 11.38 -0.82
CA SER A 111 -8.18 11.27 -2.09
C SER A 111 -7.59 9.88 -2.28
N TYR A 112 -7.08 9.27 -1.21
CA TYR A 112 -6.56 7.91 -1.21
C TYR A 112 -7.64 6.88 -1.58
N LEU A 113 -8.80 6.93 -0.92
CA LEU A 113 -9.93 6.04 -1.22
C LEU A 113 -10.46 6.25 -2.63
N SER A 114 -10.52 7.51 -3.10
CA SER A 114 -10.90 7.83 -4.47
C SER A 114 -9.92 7.27 -5.50
N LEU A 115 -8.61 7.30 -5.21
CA LEU A 115 -7.59 6.65 -6.04
C LEU A 115 -7.83 5.14 -6.09
N LEU A 116 -7.95 4.48 -4.94
CA LEU A 116 -8.20 3.03 -4.88
C LEU A 116 -9.46 2.65 -5.66
N ASN A 117 -10.54 3.42 -5.50
CA ASN A 117 -11.77 3.17 -6.24
C ASN A 117 -11.59 3.24 -7.75
N ARG A 118 -10.73 4.12 -8.23
CA ARG A 118 -10.44 4.30 -9.65
C ARG A 118 -9.52 3.21 -10.20
N VAL A 119 -8.50 2.80 -9.44
CA VAL A 119 -7.39 2.01 -9.98
C VAL A 119 -7.42 0.52 -9.60
N LEU A 120 -8.08 0.15 -8.50
CA LEU A 120 -8.15 -1.26 -8.08
C LEU A 120 -9.15 -2.02 -8.95
N ALA A 121 -8.73 -3.13 -9.52
CA ALA A 121 -9.58 -3.98 -10.35
C ALA A 121 -10.76 -4.58 -9.55
N PRO A 122 -11.89 -4.90 -10.19
CA PRO A 122 -12.85 -5.84 -9.63
C PRO A 122 -12.16 -7.19 -9.34
N GLY A 123 -12.28 -7.71 -8.14
CA GLY A 123 -11.53 -8.90 -7.71
C GLY A 123 -10.08 -8.62 -7.29
N GLY A 124 -9.63 -7.37 -7.39
CA GLY A 124 -8.28 -6.97 -6.99
C GLY A 124 -8.10 -6.82 -5.48
N HIS A 125 -6.86 -6.75 -5.04
CA HIS A 125 -6.48 -6.71 -3.64
C HIS A 125 -5.70 -5.45 -3.28
N LEU A 126 -5.94 -4.95 -2.06
CA LEU A 126 -5.10 -3.96 -1.40
C LEU A 126 -4.30 -4.64 -0.29
N ALA A 127 -2.98 -4.66 -0.42
CA ALA A 127 -2.07 -5.08 0.62
C ALA A 127 -1.52 -3.85 1.36
N LEU A 128 -1.89 -3.69 2.62
CA LEU A 128 -1.63 -2.49 3.40
C LEU A 128 -0.77 -2.79 4.61
N THR A 129 0.27 -1.97 4.83
CA THR A 129 0.97 -1.89 6.12
C THR A 129 0.75 -0.53 6.75
N SER A 130 0.39 -0.49 8.02
CA SER A 130 0.07 0.76 8.72
C SER A 130 0.55 0.73 10.17
N PHE A 131 0.85 1.90 10.76
CA PHE A 131 1.13 1.98 12.19
C PHE A 131 -0.05 1.48 13.01
N ALA A 132 0.28 0.73 14.05
CA ALA A 132 -0.67 0.13 14.93
C ALA A 132 -0.84 0.97 16.20
N ALA A 133 -2.08 1.28 16.56
CA ALA A 133 -2.44 1.92 17.81
C ALA A 133 -2.32 0.95 19.01
N GLY A 134 -2.23 1.50 20.20
CA GLY A 134 -2.19 0.79 21.45
C GLY A 134 -0.80 0.31 21.88
N GLU A 135 -0.75 -0.58 22.86
CA GLU A 135 0.49 -1.08 23.45
C GLU A 135 1.42 -1.68 22.38
N GLY A 136 2.69 -1.28 22.42
CA GLY A 136 3.68 -1.68 21.43
C GLY A 136 3.46 -1.12 20.04
N GLY A 137 2.53 -0.15 19.88
CA GLY A 137 2.29 0.56 18.63
C GLY A 137 3.24 1.73 18.38
N MET A 138 3.04 2.38 17.24
CA MET A 138 3.79 3.57 16.82
C MET A 138 2.84 4.52 16.08
N GLY A 139 3.19 5.80 16.05
CA GLY A 139 2.41 6.84 15.40
C GLY A 139 1.50 7.59 16.38
N SER A 140 0.82 8.61 15.88
CA SER A 140 -0.11 9.43 16.66
C SER A 140 -1.47 8.75 16.77
N GLU A 141 -2.00 8.70 17.98
CA GLU A 141 -3.36 8.22 18.29
C GLU A 141 -4.35 9.39 18.51
N LEU A 142 -3.92 10.62 18.24
CA LEU A 142 -4.79 11.78 18.35
C LEU A 142 -5.98 11.69 17.39
N ALA A 143 -7.14 12.16 17.85
CA ALA A 143 -8.29 12.31 16.98
C ALA A 143 -8.00 13.31 15.84
N ASP A 144 -8.62 13.11 14.69
CA ASP A 144 -8.41 13.97 13.51
C ASP A 144 -8.56 15.47 13.81
N ALA A 145 -9.55 15.83 14.63
CA ALA A 145 -9.79 17.23 15.03
C ALA A 145 -8.61 17.82 15.83
N ASP A 146 -7.99 17.01 16.68
CA ASP A 146 -6.88 17.45 17.52
C ASP A 146 -5.60 17.59 16.70
N LEU A 147 -5.37 16.70 15.73
CA LEU A 147 -4.27 16.84 14.77
C LEU A 147 -4.30 18.17 14.03
N TYR A 148 -5.50 18.61 13.61
CA TYR A 148 -5.66 19.92 12.94
C TYR A 148 -5.47 21.09 13.90
N ARG A 149 -5.81 20.94 15.17
CA ARG A 149 -5.60 21.95 16.19
C ARG A 149 -4.13 22.10 16.55
N GLU A 150 -3.41 20.99 16.71
CA GLU A 150 -2.00 20.97 17.05
C GLU A 150 -1.11 21.29 15.85
N ARG A 151 -1.60 21.15 14.62
CA ARG A 151 -0.90 21.41 13.35
C ARG A 151 0.38 20.61 13.17
N GLU A 152 0.49 19.49 13.85
CA GLU A 152 1.65 18.61 13.77
C GLU A 152 1.20 17.18 13.47
N LEU A 153 1.75 16.62 12.38
CA LEU A 153 1.67 15.20 12.07
C LEU A 153 3.07 14.61 12.28
N GLN A 154 3.39 14.31 13.54
CA GLN A 154 4.69 13.72 13.89
C GLN A 154 4.68 12.22 13.57
N GLY A 155 5.49 11.82 12.58
CA GLY A 155 5.82 10.43 12.31
C GLY A 155 4.71 9.59 11.67
N GLY A 156 3.48 10.06 11.56
CA GLY A 156 2.35 9.34 10.99
C GLY A 156 1.25 9.00 11.99
N LEU A 157 0.17 8.40 11.50
CA LEU A 157 -1.05 8.09 12.24
C LEU A 157 -1.12 6.62 12.60
N ALA A 158 -1.49 6.33 13.83
CA ALA A 158 -1.76 4.99 14.29
C ALA A 158 -3.24 4.62 14.09
N TYR A 159 -3.49 3.37 13.78
CA TYR A 159 -4.83 2.85 13.52
C TYR A 159 -5.14 1.66 14.41
N THR A 160 -6.41 1.51 14.80
CA THR A 160 -6.93 0.28 15.37
C THR A 160 -7.48 -0.62 14.26
N PRO A 161 -7.69 -1.92 14.50
CA PRO A 161 -8.34 -2.81 13.53
C PRO A 161 -9.73 -2.29 13.12
N GLU A 162 -10.49 -1.76 14.09
CA GLU A 162 -11.83 -1.23 13.87
C GLU A 162 -11.78 -0.01 12.96
N SER A 163 -10.82 0.90 13.16
CA SER A 163 -10.67 2.09 12.31
C SER A 163 -10.26 1.72 10.89
N LEU A 164 -9.39 0.72 10.70
CA LEU A 164 -9.04 0.23 9.36
C LEU A 164 -10.25 -0.42 8.67
N ARG A 165 -11.01 -1.27 9.36
CA ARG A 165 -12.26 -1.87 8.83
C ARG A 165 -13.28 -0.82 8.43
N TRP A 166 -13.40 0.23 9.24
CA TRP A 166 -14.32 1.32 8.93
C TRP A 166 -13.88 2.12 7.71
N ILE A 167 -12.60 2.48 7.63
CA ILE A 167 -12.04 3.25 6.51
C ILE A 167 -12.14 2.48 5.19
N PHE A 168 -11.85 1.18 5.22
CA PHE A 168 -11.87 0.31 4.05
C PHE A 168 -13.15 -0.52 3.93
N SER A 169 -14.28 -0.02 4.47
CA SER A 169 -15.56 -0.74 4.51
C SER A 169 -16.16 -1.09 3.14
N ASP A 170 -15.69 -0.45 2.07
CA ASP A 170 -16.05 -0.79 0.69
C ASP A 170 -15.26 -2.00 0.14
N LEU A 171 -14.31 -2.51 0.90
CA LEU A 171 -13.52 -3.69 0.61
C LEU A 171 -13.82 -4.81 1.62
N VAL A 172 -13.63 -6.05 1.20
CA VAL A 172 -13.78 -7.22 2.08
C VAL A 172 -12.43 -7.50 2.75
N GLU A 173 -12.41 -7.57 4.08
CA GLU A 173 -11.22 -7.99 4.83
C GLU A 173 -10.94 -9.47 4.56
N VAL A 174 -9.74 -9.76 4.06
CA VAL A 174 -9.23 -11.13 3.92
C VAL A 174 -8.37 -11.48 5.13
N GLU A 175 -7.51 -10.54 5.54
CA GLU A 175 -6.57 -10.72 6.64
C GLU A 175 -6.26 -9.37 7.29
N LEU A 176 -6.20 -9.32 8.61
CA LEU A 176 -5.75 -8.16 9.39
C LEU A 176 -5.15 -8.63 10.72
N HIS A 177 -3.85 -8.47 10.88
CA HIS A 177 -3.14 -8.86 12.10
C HIS A 177 -1.91 -7.98 12.33
N ARG A 178 -1.35 -8.04 13.55
CA ARG A 178 -0.05 -7.45 13.83
C ARG A 178 1.03 -8.14 12.99
N MET A 179 1.92 -7.33 12.41
CA MET A 179 3.08 -7.87 11.71
C MET A 179 3.94 -8.70 12.68
N ARG A 180 4.43 -9.82 12.22
CA ARG A 180 5.33 -10.66 13.02
C ARG A 180 6.69 -9.99 13.10
N GLU A 181 7.31 -10.08 14.26
CA GLU A 181 8.69 -9.64 14.42
C GLU A 181 9.62 -10.60 13.69
N GLU A 182 10.50 -10.03 12.89
CA GLU A 182 11.54 -10.77 12.19
C GLU A 182 12.91 -10.44 12.80
N PRO A 183 13.78 -11.43 13.02
CA PRO A 183 15.09 -11.17 13.57
C PRO A 183 15.96 -10.36 12.57
N PRO A 184 16.95 -9.60 13.06
CA PRO A 184 17.76 -8.70 12.21
C PRO A 184 18.46 -9.40 11.02
N GLU A 185 18.76 -10.70 11.15
CA GLU A 185 19.37 -11.54 10.11
C GLU A 185 18.36 -12.10 9.11
N SER A 186 17.06 -11.91 9.34
CA SER A 186 16.02 -12.38 8.42
C SER A 186 16.09 -11.64 7.08
N ALA A 187 15.84 -12.36 6.01
CA ALA A 187 15.60 -11.76 4.70
C ALA A 187 14.25 -11.05 4.60
N LEU A 188 13.37 -11.22 5.60
CA LEU A 188 12.07 -10.60 5.68
C LEU A 188 12.14 -9.36 6.59
N PHE A 189 11.32 -8.37 6.30
CA PHE A 189 11.08 -7.26 7.21
C PHE A 189 9.86 -7.59 8.07
N GLY A 190 9.99 -7.39 9.38
CA GLY A 190 8.86 -7.57 10.30
C GLY A 190 9.08 -6.84 11.61
N VAL A 191 8.08 -6.08 12.04
CA VAL A 191 8.07 -5.32 13.30
C VAL A 191 6.67 -5.30 13.90
N THR A 192 6.57 -5.45 15.20
CA THR A 192 5.29 -5.60 15.90
C THR A 192 4.46 -4.31 16.00
N PHE A 193 5.05 -3.16 15.73
CA PHE A 193 4.34 -1.88 15.76
C PHE A 193 3.56 -1.56 14.46
N LEU A 194 3.51 -2.51 13.51
CA LEU A 194 2.72 -2.39 12.28
C LEU A 194 1.55 -3.36 12.24
N TRP A 195 0.45 -2.93 11.62
CA TRP A 195 -0.57 -3.81 11.07
C TRP A 195 -0.15 -4.28 9.69
N THR A 196 -0.49 -5.52 9.38
CA THR A 196 -0.53 -6.07 8.02
C THR A 196 -1.97 -6.41 7.71
N ALA A 197 -2.48 -5.87 6.61
CA ALA A 197 -3.85 -6.09 6.18
C ALA A 197 -3.89 -6.44 4.69
N LEU A 198 -4.78 -7.36 4.34
CA LEU A 198 -5.16 -7.67 2.98
C LEU A 198 -6.66 -7.47 2.84
N PHE A 199 -7.04 -6.59 1.94
CA PHE A 199 -8.42 -6.33 1.57
C PHE A 199 -8.65 -6.74 0.12
N HIS A 200 -9.87 -7.12 -0.21
CA HIS A 200 -10.29 -7.56 -1.54
C HIS A 200 -11.47 -6.74 -2.03
N ARG A 201 -11.45 -6.31 -3.30
CA ARG A 201 -12.61 -5.69 -3.94
C ARG A 201 -13.53 -6.80 -4.48
N ASP A 202 -14.76 -6.84 -4.00
CA ASP A 202 -15.75 -7.76 -4.56
C ASP A 202 -16.00 -7.46 -6.04
N ALA A 203 -15.95 -8.51 -6.89
CA ALA A 203 -16.19 -8.39 -8.31
C ALA A 203 -17.64 -7.95 -8.63
N ALA A 204 -18.60 -8.25 -7.75
CA ALA A 204 -20.00 -7.87 -7.90
C ALA A 204 -20.28 -6.39 -7.57
N SER A 205 -19.46 -5.76 -6.72
CA SER A 205 -19.65 -4.37 -6.30
C SER A 205 -19.38 -3.35 -7.42
N ALA A 206 -18.63 -3.72 -8.43
CA ALA A 206 -18.33 -2.84 -9.57
C ALA A 206 -19.52 -2.62 -10.52
N ALA A 207 -20.54 -3.45 -10.45
CA ALA A 207 -21.73 -3.39 -11.32
C ALA A 207 -22.85 -2.49 -10.76
N SER A 208 -22.82 -2.18 -9.47
CA SER A 208 -23.77 -1.27 -8.83
C SER A 208 -23.05 0.03 -8.45
N GLY A 209 -23.21 1.06 -9.27
CA GLY A 209 -22.76 2.43 -8.95
C GLY A 209 -23.51 3.07 -7.79
N ASP A 210 -23.80 2.31 -6.75
CA ASP A 210 -24.53 2.71 -5.57
C ASP A 210 -23.56 3.26 -4.53
N ILE A 211 -23.40 4.58 -4.58
CA ILE A 211 -22.84 5.34 -3.44
C ILE A 211 -23.85 5.16 -2.30
N ARG A 212 -23.54 4.32 -1.32
CA ARG A 212 -24.34 4.23 -0.10
C ARG A 212 -24.38 5.61 0.54
N PRO A 213 -25.55 6.21 0.74
CA PRO A 213 -25.63 7.49 1.44
C PRO A 213 -25.13 7.29 2.87
N VAL A 214 -24.24 8.17 3.28
CA VAL A 214 -23.80 8.30 4.67
C VAL A 214 -25.03 8.79 5.47
N HIS A 215 -25.82 7.88 6.02
CA HIS A 215 -26.90 8.18 6.93
C HIS A 215 -26.41 7.99 8.36
N ASP A 216 -26.55 9.10 9.09
CA ASP A 216 -26.63 9.26 10.53
C ASP A 216 -25.38 9.00 11.38
N LEU A 217 -24.63 10.09 11.59
CA LEU A 217 -24.01 10.35 12.88
C LEU A 217 -24.68 11.61 13.48
N ALA A 218 -25.70 11.38 14.31
CA ALA A 218 -26.14 12.31 15.34
C ALA A 218 -25.46 11.96 16.65
#